data_158a16ac9937e47307ff7665eae02f91
#
_entry.id   158a16ac9937e47307ff7665eae02f91
#
_cell.length_a   1.000
_cell.length_b   1.000
_cell.length_c   1.000
_cell.angle_alpha   90.00
_cell.angle_beta   90.00
_cell.angle_gamma   90.00
#
_symmetry.space_group_name_H-M   'P 1'
#
loop_
_entity.id
_entity.type
_entity.pdbx_description
1 polymer ?
#
loop_
_entity_poly.entity_id
_entity_poly.type
_entity_poly.pdbx_seq_one_letter_code
_entity_poly.pdbx_strand_id
1 'polypeptide(L)' 'MNHPHDHITVGRITLVYSSIHHGWITPYNSVIKNPLTAQRIAERMNNRLKLSIAANGLAA' A
#
# COMPACT_ATOMS: atom_id res chain seq x y z
N MET A 1 -12.77 11.98 -8.60
CA MET A 1 -12.54 12.87 -7.45
C MET A 1 -12.11 12.06 -6.24
N ASN A 2 -11.01 12.42 -5.64
CA ASN A 2 -10.47 11.64 -4.53
C ASN A 2 -11.02 12.11 -3.20
N HIS A 3 -11.60 11.20 -2.46
CA HIS A 3 -12.01 11.47 -1.08
C HIS A 3 -10.84 11.18 -0.14
N PRO A 4 -10.74 11.92 0.99
CA PRO A 4 -9.64 11.67 1.94
C PRO A 4 -9.62 10.26 2.50
N HIS A 5 -10.76 9.56 2.44
CA HIS A 5 -10.90 8.24 3.03
C HIS A 5 -11.02 7.14 1.97
N ASP A 6 -10.61 7.42 0.74
CA ASP A 6 -10.61 6.40 -0.29
C ASP A 6 -9.44 5.44 -0.10
N HIS A 7 -9.60 4.25 -0.68
CA HIS A 7 -8.50 3.29 -0.72
C HIS A 7 -7.31 3.89 -1.45
N ILE A 8 -6.12 3.53 -0.99
CA ILE A 8 -4.88 3.97 -1.64
C ILE A 8 -4.36 2.83 -2.48
N THR A 9 -4.23 3.07 -3.78
CA THR A 9 -3.71 2.08 -4.71
C THR A 9 -2.46 2.61 -5.39
N VAL A 10 -1.36 1.85 -5.28
CA VAL A 10 -0.10 2.16 -5.95
C VAL A 10 0.35 0.88 -6.65
N GLY A 11 0.25 0.88 -7.98
CA GLY A 11 0.59 -0.31 -8.74
C GLY A 11 -0.27 -1.50 -8.32
N ARG A 12 0.36 -2.52 -7.76
CA ARG A 12 -0.34 -3.73 -7.30
C ARG A 12 -0.70 -3.69 -5.83
N ILE A 13 -0.35 -2.61 -5.14
CA ILE A 13 -0.60 -2.47 -3.71
C ILE A 13 -1.87 -1.68 -3.50
N THR A 14 -2.78 -2.20 -2.71
CA THR A 14 -3.99 -1.49 -2.32
C THR A 14 -4.11 -1.50 -0.81
N LEU A 15 -4.20 -0.31 -0.22
CA LEU A 15 -4.46 -0.14 1.21
C LEU A 15 -5.92 0.23 1.36
N VAL A 16 -6.68 -0.64 2.02
CA VAL A 16 -8.12 -0.45 2.20
C VAL A 16 -8.35 0.46 3.40
N TYR A 17 -9.16 1.49 3.21
CA TYR A 17 -9.51 2.36 4.32
C TYR A 17 -10.58 1.70 5.20
N SER A 18 -10.38 1.72 6.51
CA SER A 18 -11.33 1.21 7.47
C SER A 18 -11.89 2.36 8.32
N SER A 19 -13.18 2.59 8.22
CA SER A 19 -13.83 3.62 9.04
C SER A 19 -13.86 3.21 10.51
N ILE A 20 -13.83 1.92 10.80
CA ILE A 20 -13.80 1.43 12.18
C ILE A 20 -12.49 1.79 12.85
N HIS A 21 -11.38 1.61 12.14
CA HIS A 21 -10.04 1.88 12.66
C HIS A 21 -9.55 3.29 12.34
N HIS A 22 -10.31 4.05 11.57
CA HIS A 22 -9.98 5.41 11.13
C HIS A 22 -8.62 5.46 10.44
N GLY A 23 -8.35 4.52 9.55
CA GLY A 23 -7.09 4.49 8.84
C GLY A 23 -7.04 3.42 7.77
N TRP A 24 -5.88 3.31 7.13
CA TRP A 24 -5.66 2.34 6.05
C TRP A 24 -5.04 1.07 6.62
N ILE A 25 -5.60 -0.07 6.23
CA ILE A 25 -5.14 -1.38 6.69
C ILE A 25 -4.04 -1.88 5.75
N THR A 26 -2.89 -2.23 6.31
CA THR A 26 -1.80 -2.81 5.54
C THR A 26 -1.96 -4.34 5.46
N PRO A 27 -1.24 -5.00 4.52
CA PRO A 27 -1.29 -6.47 4.43
C PRO A 27 -0.81 -7.20 5.70
N TYR A 28 -0.06 -6.53 6.57
CA TYR A 28 0.38 -7.12 7.85
C TYR A 28 -0.47 -6.66 9.03
N ASN A 29 -1.70 -6.27 8.77
CA ASN A 29 -2.68 -5.90 9.80
C ASN A 29 -2.30 -4.69 10.65
N SER A 30 -1.49 -3.80 10.09
CA SER A 30 -1.20 -2.51 10.72
C SER A 30 -2.18 -1.46 10.21
N VAL A 31 -2.49 -0.48 11.06
CA VAL A 31 -3.38 0.62 10.69
C VAL A 31 -2.56 1.88 10.58
N ILE A 32 -2.68 2.57 9.45
CA ILE A 32 -1.97 3.82 9.19
C ILE A 32 -3.00 4.93 9.11
N LYS A 33 -2.95 5.87 10.02
CA LYS A 33 -3.95 6.93 10.12
C LYS A 33 -3.65 8.13 9.22
N ASN A 34 -2.39 8.35 8.89
CA ASN A 34 -1.97 9.49 8.09
C ASN A 34 -1.98 9.11 6.60
N PRO A 35 -2.76 9.82 5.75
CA PRO A 35 -2.82 9.46 4.33
C PRO A 35 -1.48 9.59 3.60
N LEU A 36 -0.67 10.56 3.94
CA LEU A 36 0.65 10.69 3.32
C LEU A 36 1.56 9.52 3.68
N THR A 37 1.52 9.10 4.94
CA THR A 37 2.28 7.95 5.40
C THR A 37 1.79 6.68 4.73
N ALA A 38 0.48 6.52 4.62
CA ALA A 38 -0.11 5.36 3.95
C ALA A 38 0.33 5.28 2.50
N GLN A 39 0.33 6.41 1.80
CA GLN A 39 0.76 6.44 0.42
C GLN A 39 2.24 6.09 0.28
N ARG A 40 3.09 6.62 1.14
CA ARG A 40 4.52 6.31 1.11
C ARG A 40 4.77 4.83 1.36
N ILE A 41 4.02 4.24 2.27
CA ILE A 41 4.15 2.81 2.56
C ILE A 41 3.70 1.99 1.37
N ALA A 42 2.60 2.37 0.73
CA ALA A 42 2.12 1.69 -0.47
C ALA A 42 3.15 1.76 -1.60
N GLU A 43 3.76 2.92 -1.80
CA GLU A 43 4.81 3.10 -2.81
C GLU A 43 6.03 2.23 -2.50
N ARG A 44 6.43 2.20 -1.24
CA ARG A 44 7.58 1.39 -0.82
C ARG A 44 7.30 -0.10 -1.02
N MET A 45 6.11 -0.56 -0.66
CA MET A 45 5.73 -1.95 -0.86
C MET A 45 5.68 -2.30 -2.35
N ASN A 46 5.16 -1.40 -3.17
CA ASN A 46 5.10 -1.63 -4.61
C ASN A 46 6.49 -1.71 -5.21
N ASN A 47 7.42 -0.87 -4.76
CA ASN A 47 8.81 -0.92 -5.23
C ASN A 47 9.48 -2.23 -4.82
N ARG A 48 9.24 -2.68 -3.61
CA ARG A 48 9.75 -3.97 -3.15
C ARG A 48 9.23 -5.11 -4.01
N LEU A 49 7.94 -5.08 -4.31
CA LEU A 49 7.33 -6.10 -5.14
C LEU A 49 7.96 -6.13 -6.52
N LYS A 50 8.19 -4.96 -7.13
CA LYS A 50 8.85 -4.87 -8.43
C LYS A 50 10.25 -5.46 -8.40
N LEU A 51 11.02 -5.12 -7.37
CA LEU A 51 12.38 -5.65 -7.22
C LEU A 51 12.38 -7.16 -7.05
N SER A 52 11.43 -7.66 -6.26
CA SER A 52 11.31 -9.10 -6.02
C SER A 52 10.96 -9.84 -7.31
N ILE A 53 10.02 -9.30 -8.08
CA ILE A 53 9.62 -9.91 -9.36
C ILE A 53 10.81 -9.90 -10.33
N ALA A 54 11.52 -8.79 -10.41
CA ALA A 54 12.68 -8.67 -11.30
C ALA A 54 13.78 -9.66 -10.90
N ALA A 55 14.04 -9.79 -9.60
CA ALA A 55 15.05 -10.72 -9.12
C ALA A 55 14.67 -12.17 -9.44
N ASN A 56 13.41 -12.52 -9.25
CA ASN A 56 12.92 -13.86 -9.55
C ASN A 56 12.98 -14.12 -11.04
N GLY A 57 12.67 -13.14 -11.87
CA GLY A 57 12.77 -13.27 -13.30
C GLY A 57 14.20 -13.48 -13.77
N LEU A 58 15.14 -12.79 -13.14
CA LEU A 58 16.57 -12.95 -13.48
C LEU A 58 17.11 -14.29 -12.99
N ALA A 59 16.58 -14.80 -11.90
CA ALA A 59 17.01 -16.09 -11.37
C ALA A 59 16.44 -17.28 -12.13
N ALA A 60 15.35 -17.06 -12.80
CA ALA A 60 14.72 -18.11 -13.61
C ALA A 60 15.45 -18.29 -14.92
#